data_c1780b18817507cb65028ed82e7f5e99
#
_entry.id   c1780b18817507cb65028ed82e7f5e99
#
_cell.length_a   1.000
_cell.length_b   1.000
_cell.length_c   1.000
_cell.angle_alpha   90.00
_cell.angle_beta   90.00
_cell.angle_gamma   90.00
#
_symmetry.space_group_name_H-M   'P 1'
#
loop_
_entity.id
_entity.type
_entity.pdbx_description
1 polymer ?
#
loop_
_entity_poly.entity_id
_entity_poly.type
_entity_poly.pdbx_seq_one_letter_code
_entity_poly.pdbx_strand_id
1 'polypeptide(L)'
;AEGITPVAERQEFTKTHQVAVDVSRFGGGDKVAALLEEANVIVNKNALPWDKSVLKPSGIRIGVQEMTRFGMGRDEMREIARFIARVLRGEDPASVRRDVVAFRKAYLEIKYGFKINREIVDKLFVSLNLYT
;
A
#
# COMPACT_ATOMS: atom_id res chain seq x y z
N ALA A 1 5.00 9.19 13.91
CA ALA A 1 4.81 8.59 15.22
C ALA A 1 5.54 7.27 15.38
N GLU A 2 5.63 6.42 14.34
CA GLU A 2 6.29 5.10 14.42
C GLU A 2 7.82 5.13 14.15
N GLY A 3 8.44 6.31 14.17
CA GLY A 3 9.87 6.47 13.91
C GLY A 3 10.24 6.35 12.42
N ILE A 4 9.26 6.43 11.54
CA ILE A 4 9.42 6.42 10.08
C ILE A 4 8.92 7.77 9.57
N THR A 5 9.82 8.53 8.94
CA THR A 5 9.48 9.87 8.45
C THR A 5 9.23 9.83 6.95
N PRO A 6 8.02 10.20 6.50
CA PRO A 6 7.77 10.42 5.08
C PRO A 6 8.62 11.57 4.55
N VAL A 7 8.91 11.57 3.25
CA VAL A 7 9.61 12.67 2.61
C VAL A 7 8.74 13.92 2.52
N ALA A 8 9.37 15.07 2.23
CA ALA A 8 8.71 16.37 2.06
C ALA A 8 8.11 16.96 3.35
N GLU A 9 8.77 16.77 4.49
CA GLU A 9 8.33 17.32 5.79
C GLU A 9 8.13 18.85 5.74
N ARG A 10 9.01 19.57 5.02
CA ARG A 10 8.91 21.04 4.86
C ARG A 10 7.66 21.49 4.10
N GLN A 11 7.03 20.62 3.32
CA GLN A 11 5.80 20.83 2.58
C GLN A 11 4.59 20.20 3.29
N GLU A 12 4.70 19.90 4.60
CA GLU A 12 3.66 19.22 5.37
C GLU A 12 3.32 17.82 4.79
N PHE A 13 4.34 17.15 4.23
CA PHE A 13 4.26 15.85 3.57
C PHE A 13 3.46 15.89 2.26
N THR A 14 2.57 14.92 2.04
CA THR A 14 1.77 14.84 0.83
C THR A 14 0.31 15.23 1.06
N LYS A 15 -0.28 15.86 0.04
CA LYS A 15 -1.73 16.12 -0.04
C LYS A 15 -2.42 15.15 -1.04
N THR A 16 -1.69 14.13 -1.51
CA THR A 16 -2.18 13.14 -2.46
C THR A 16 -2.40 11.77 -1.79
N HIS A 17 -2.81 10.80 -2.59
CA HIS A 17 -2.99 9.40 -2.15
C HIS A 17 -1.68 8.60 -2.05
N GLN A 18 -0.52 9.22 -2.29
CA GLN A 18 0.78 8.55 -2.26
C GLN A 18 1.68 9.16 -1.20
N VAL A 19 2.39 8.29 -0.48
CA VAL A 19 3.39 8.67 0.51
C VAL A 19 4.72 8.04 0.10
N ALA A 20 5.76 8.85 -0.02
CA ALA A 20 7.13 8.38 -0.21
C ALA A 20 7.87 8.39 1.13
N VAL A 21 8.66 7.35 1.38
CA VAL A 21 9.41 7.17 2.62
C VAL A 21 10.84 6.79 2.29
N ASP A 22 11.81 7.46 2.93
CA ASP A 22 13.21 7.05 2.87
C ASP A 22 13.43 5.85 3.81
N VAL A 23 13.86 4.75 3.24
CA VAL A 23 14.15 3.50 3.93
C VAL A 23 15.61 3.06 3.78
N SER A 24 16.50 3.98 3.39
CA SER A 24 17.93 3.71 3.21
C SER A 24 18.57 3.06 4.44
N ARG A 25 18.22 3.55 5.64
CA ARG A 25 18.71 3.00 6.92
C ARG A 25 18.26 1.56 7.22
N PHE A 26 17.25 1.07 6.50
CA PHE A 26 16.74 -0.31 6.63
C PHE A 26 17.24 -1.21 5.50
N GLY A 27 18.11 -0.71 4.65
CA GLY A 27 18.73 -1.45 3.55
C GLY A 27 18.19 -1.13 2.16
N GLY A 28 17.44 -0.03 2.04
CA GLY A 28 16.93 0.50 0.77
C GLY A 28 15.60 -0.09 0.32
N GLY A 29 15.07 0.50 -0.76
CA GLY A 29 13.72 0.21 -1.24
C GLY A 29 13.50 -1.24 -1.67
N ASP A 30 14.47 -1.86 -2.35
CA ASP A 30 14.37 -3.26 -2.80
C ASP A 30 14.17 -4.22 -1.63
N LYS A 31 15.04 -4.14 -0.63
CA LYS A 31 14.98 -5.00 0.55
C LYS A 31 13.71 -4.80 1.35
N VAL A 32 13.35 -3.54 1.59
CA VAL A 32 12.18 -3.21 2.40
C VAL A 32 10.89 -3.61 1.70
N ALA A 33 10.78 -3.38 0.38
CA ALA A 33 9.60 -3.80 -0.37
C ALA A 33 9.43 -5.33 -0.32
N ALA A 34 10.51 -6.11 -0.46
CA ALA A 34 10.47 -7.56 -0.36
C ALA A 34 10.01 -8.04 1.05
N LEU A 35 10.57 -7.48 2.12
CA LEU A 35 10.17 -7.83 3.49
C LEU A 35 8.71 -7.48 3.79
N LEU A 36 8.23 -6.35 3.28
CA LEU A 36 6.83 -5.95 3.43
C LEU A 36 5.89 -6.85 2.62
N GLU A 37 6.30 -7.29 1.42
CA GLU A 37 5.56 -8.25 0.60
C GLU A 37 5.42 -9.59 1.32
N GLU A 38 6.48 -10.09 1.95
CA GLU A 38 6.41 -11.28 2.81
C GLU A 38 5.40 -11.13 3.95
N ALA A 39 5.27 -9.91 4.50
CA ALA A 39 4.27 -9.57 5.50
C ALA A 39 2.87 -9.28 4.92
N ASN A 40 2.65 -9.49 3.61
CA ASN A 40 1.41 -9.19 2.90
C ASN A 40 1.04 -7.70 2.88
N VAL A 41 2.04 -6.83 2.92
CA VAL A 41 1.92 -5.37 2.75
C VAL A 41 2.62 -4.98 1.45
N ILE A 42 1.86 -4.78 0.39
CA ILE A 42 2.40 -4.51 -0.95
C ILE A 42 2.68 -3.02 -1.11
N VAL A 43 3.95 -2.69 -1.37
CA VAL A 43 4.41 -1.33 -1.66
C VAL A 43 5.32 -1.35 -2.88
N ASN A 44 5.56 -0.18 -3.48
CA ASN A 44 6.56 -0.06 -4.55
C ASN A 44 7.90 0.41 -3.98
N LYS A 45 9.01 -0.19 -4.42
CA LYS A 45 10.32 0.44 -4.33
C LYS A 45 10.31 1.72 -5.18
N ASN A 46 10.93 2.78 -4.70
CA ASN A 46 10.87 4.09 -5.35
C ASN A 46 12.16 4.85 -5.18
N ALA A 47 12.74 5.31 -6.30
CA ALA A 47 13.87 6.24 -6.24
C ALA A 47 13.40 7.58 -5.67
N LEU A 48 14.20 8.14 -4.79
CA LEU A 48 13.99 9.46 -4.19
C LEU A 48 14.83 10.52 -4.93
N PRO A 49 14.50 11.81 -4.81
CA PRO A 49 15.18 12.87 -5.57
C PRO A 49 16.71 12.95 -5.40
N TRP A 50 17.23 12.40 -4.33
CA TRP A 50 18.67 12.35 -4.02
C TRP A 50 19.35 11.05 -4.43
N ASP A 51 18.61 10.07 -4.98
CA ASP A 51 19.20 8.81 -5.43
C ASP A 51 20.02 9.01 -6.70
N LYS A 52 21.22 8.45 -6.69
CA LYS A 52 22.14 8.50 -7.85
C LYS A 52 21.72 7.50 -8.95
N SER A 53 20.90 6.53 -8.64
CA SER A 53 20.48 5.48 -9.55
C SER A 53 19.07 4.96 -9.21
N VAL A 54 18.25 4.84 -10.22
CA VAL A 54 16.90 4.21 -10.12
C VAL A 54 16.97 2.70 -9.87
N LEU A 55 18.12 2.07 -10.16
CA LEU A 55 18.35 0.63 -9.95
C LEU A 55 18.61 0.28 -8.48
N LYS A 56 18.97 1.26 -7.66
CA LYS A 56 19.17 1.10 -6.21
C LYS A 56 18.40 2.17 -5.46
N PRO A 57 17.06 2.07 -5.44
CA PRO A 57 16.22 3.08 -4.83
C PRO A 57 16.38 3.09 -3.30
N SER A 58 16.47 4.28 -2.71
CA SER A 58 16.54 4.45 -1.26
C SER A 58 15.17 4.46 -0.59
N GLY A 59 14.09 4.59 -1.36
CA GLY A 59 12.76 4.78 -0.84
C GLY A 59 11.76 3.70 -1.22
N ILE A 60 10.62 3.76 -0.55
CA ILE A 60 9.38 3.07 -0.93
C ILE A 60 8.27 4.09 -1.17
N ARG A 61 7.30 3.71 -2.00
CA ARG A 61 6.07 4.45 -2.24
C ARG A 61 4.88 3.64 -1.76
N ILE A 62 4.08 4.25 -0.90
CA ILE A 62 2.87 3.68 -0.31
C ILE A 62 1.68 4.38 -0.95
N GLY A 63 0.77 3.64 -1.58
CA GLY A 63 -0.51 4.15 -2.08
C GLY A 63 -1.63 3.75 -1.13
N VAL A 64 -2.53 4.69 -0.79
CA VAL A 64 -3.61 4.45 0.18
C VAL A 64 -5.00 4.37 -0.47
N GLN A 65 -5.10 4.67 -1.77
CA GLN A 65 -6.37 4.77 -2.48
C GLN A 65 -7.19 3.47 -2.47
N GLU A 66 -6.51 2.34 -2.65
CA GLU A 66 -7.21 1.04 -2.69
C GLU A 66 -7.76 0.67 -1.31
N MET A 67 -7.00 0.88 -0.26
CA MET A 67 -7.47 0.62 1.11
C MET A 67 -8.61 1.56 1.51
N THR A 68 -8.56 2.83 1.09
CA THR A 68 -9.66 3.78 1.26
C THR A 68 -10.92 3.29 0.52
N ARG A 69 -10.78 2.73 -0.69
CA ARG A 69 -11.87 2.17 -1.46
C ARG A 69 -12.60 1.02 -0.74
N PHE A 70 -11.89 0.26 0.09
CA PHE A 70 -12.45 -0.75 0.97
C PHE A 70 -12.96 -0.20 2.30
N GLY A 71 -13.00 1.12 2.48
CA GLY A 71 -13.59 1.78 3.65
C GLY A 71 -12.63 2.00 4.80
N MET A 72 -11.32 1.83 4.59
CA MET A 72 -10.32 2.12 5.61
C MET A 72 -10.16 3.64 5.79
N GLY A 73 -10.25 4.10 7.04
CA GLY A 73 -10.07 5.48 7.44
C GLY A 73 -8.74 5.74 8.14
N ARG A 74 -8.71 6.78 8.98
CA ARG A 74 -7.48 7.23 9.63
C ARG A 74 -6.92 6.22 10.64
N ASP A 75 -7.79 5.53 11.36
CA ASP A 75 -7.37 4.58 12.40
C ASP A 75 -6.79 3.31 11.76
N GLU A 76 -7.39 2.85 10.67
CA GLU A 76 -6.87 1.75 9.87
C GLU A 76 -5.53 2.07 9.24
N MET A 77 -5.35 3.32 8.76
CA MET A 77 -4.05 3.76 8.23
C MET A 77 -2.98 3.82 9.33
N ARG A 78 -3.35 4.13 10.58
CA ARG A 78 -2.43 4.04 11.72
C ARG A 78 -2.02 2.61 11.99
N GLU A 79 -2.97 1.66 11.90
CA GLU A 79 -2.66 0.24 12.09
C GLU A 79 -1.76 -0.30 10.98
N ILE A 80 -2.03 0.06 9.72
CA ILE A 80 -1.13 -0.27 8.59
C ILE A 80 0.28 0.29 8.83
N ALA A 81 0.39 1.53 9.31
CA ALA A 81 1.68 2.11 9.65
C ALA A 81 2.41 1.35 10.76
N ARG A 82 1.68 0.78 11.74
CA ARG A 82 2.26 -0.08 12.78
C ARG A 82 2.77 -1.40 12.21
N PHE A 83 2.03 -2.05 11.31
CA PHE A 83 2.52 -3.26 10.63
C PHE A 83 3.81 -3.00 9.87
N ILE A 84 3.87 -1.91 9.10
CA ILE A 84 5.09 -1.50 8.40
C ILE A 84 6.23 -1.27 9.40
N ALA A 85 5.97 -0.55 10.49
CA ALA A 85 6.99 -0.26 11.49
C ALA A 85 7.52 -1.52 12.20
N ARG A 86 6.68 -2.52 12.47
CA ARG A 86 7.06 -3.81 13.06
C ARG A 86 8.06 -4.54 12.16
N VAL A 87 7.77 -4.64 10.86
CA VAL A 87 8.68 -5.24 9.88
C VAL A 87 10.01 -4.49 9.82
N LEU A 88 9.98 -3.15 9.78
CA LEU A 88 11.19 -2.33 9.72
C LEU A 88 12.03 -2.37 11.00
N ARG A 89 11.43 -2.71 12.13
CA ARG A 89 12.14 -2.97 13.42
C ARG A 89 12.69 -4.37 13.52
N GLY A 90 12.52 -5.20 12.50
CA GLY A 90 13.09 -6.55 12.43
C GLY A 90 12.20 -7.65 13.00
N GLU A 91 10.91 -7.39 13.21
CA GLU A 91 9.97 -8.46 13.55
C GLU A 91 9.82 -9.40 12.33
N ASP A 92 9.68 -10.70 12.60
CA ASP A 92 9.50 -11.71 11.56
C ASP A 92 8.30 -11.37 10.65
N PRO A 93 8.52 -11.19 9.34
CA PRO A 93 7.43 -10.85 8.41
C PRO A 93 6.28 -11.87 8.41
N ALA A 94 6.56 -13.16 8.64
CA ALA A 94 5.52 -14.18 8.71
C ALA A 94 4.61 -14.01 9.94
N SER A 95 5.15 -13.49 11.04
CA SER A 95 4.36 -13.12 12.23
C SER A 95 3.43 -11.94 11.92
N VAL A 96 3.99 -10.87 11.35
CA VAL A 96 3.22 -9.66 10.97
C VAL A 96 2.14 -10.01 9.94
N ARG A 97 2.45 -10.89 8.99
CA ARG A 97 1.49 -11.36 7.98
C ARG A 97 0.21 -11.94 8.59
N ARG A 98 0.31 -12.70 9.67
CA ARG A 98 -0.88 -13.27 10.33
C ARG A 98 -1.82 -12.16 10.81
N ASP A 99 -1.27 -11.10 11.38
CA ASP A 99 -2.05 -9.96 11.86
C ASP A 99 -2.62 -9.13 10.72
N VAL A 100 -1.83 -8.88 9.66
CA VAL A 100 -2.29 -8.20 8.45
C VAL A 100 -3.46 -8.94 7.80
N VAL A 101 -3.36 -10.27 7.66
CA VAL A 101 -4.43 -11.09 7.10
C VAL A 101 -5.68 -11.05 7.98
N ALA A 102 -5.53 -11.14 9.29
CA ALA A 102 -6.65 -11.04 10.23
C ALA A 102 -7.33 -9.66 10.14
N PHE A 103 -6.54 -8.59 10.15
CA PHE A 103 -7.03 -7.22 10.01
C PHE A 103 -7.76 -7.01 8.68
N ARG A 104 -7.22 -7.49 7.58
CA ARG A 104 -7.79 -7.31 6.23
C ARG A 104 -9.17 -7.96 6.06
N LYS A 105 -9.48 -9.01 6.82
CA LYS A 105 -10.78 -9.73 6.73
C LYS A 105 -12.00 -8.83 7.01
N ALA A 106 -11.83 -7.75 7.77
CA ALA A 106 -12.90 -6.79 8.05
C ALA A 106 -13.19 -5.82 6.86
N TYR A 107 -12.33 -5.82 5.84
CA TYR A 107 -12.36 -4.83 4.75
C TYR A 107 -12.37 -5.49 3.37
N LEU A 108 -13.27 -6.45 3.15
CA LEU A 108 -13.37 -7.20 1.88
C LEU A 108 -14.35 -6.59 0.88
N GLU A 109 -15.28 -5.75 1.35
CA GLU A 109 -16.28 -5.11 0.50
C GLU A 109 -15.79 -3.75 0.00
N ILE A 110 -16.00 -3.51 -1.29
CA ILE A 110 -15.78 -2.19 -1.89
C ILE A 110 -16.87 -1.24 -1.39
N LYS A 111 -16.47 -0.19 -0.65
CA LYS A 111 -17.39 0.83 -0.12
C LYS A 111 -17.57 2.01 -1.08
N TYR A 112 -16.55 2.32 -1.88
CA TYR A 112 -16.57 3.41 -2.84
C TYR A 112 -16.34 2.86 -4.25
N GLY A 113 -17.38 2.90 -5.06
CA GLY A 113 -17.36 2.43 -6.44
C GLY A 113 -18.66 2.77 -7.16
N PHE A 114 -18.66 2.66 -8.47
CA PHE A 114 -19.87 2.78 -9.25
C PHE A 114 -20.73 1.53 -9.05
N LYS A 115 -22.05 1.70 -8.84
CA LYS A 115 -22.98 0.60 -8.94
C LYS A 115 -23.04 0.15 -10.39
N ILE A 116 -22.57 -1.05 -10.65
CA ILE A 116 -22.69 -1.65 -11.98
C ILE A 116 -24.13 -2.14 -12.12
N ASN A 117 -24.86 -1.56 -13.07
CA ASN A 117 -26.18 -2.09 -13.44
C ASN A 117 -25.95 -3.39 -14.21
N ARG A 118 -26.38 -4.53 -13.64
CA ARG A 118 -26.18 -5.85 -14.19
C ARG A 118 -26.80 -5.99 -15.60
N GLU A 119 -27.95 -5.37 -15.85
CA GLU A 119 -28.58 -5.36 -17.18
C GLU A 119 -27.71 -4.70 -18.26
N ILE A 120 -26.98 -3.63 -17.90
CA ILE A 120 -26.05 -2.98 -18.82
C ILE A 120 -24.87 -3.88 -19.12
N VAL A 121 -24.34 -4.56 -18.10
CA VAL A 121 -23.24 -5.51 -18.26
C VAL A 121 -23.68 -6.68 -19.12
N ASP A 122 -24.83 -7.29 -18.85
CA ASP A 122 -25.34 -8.42 -19.64
C ASP A 122 -25.60 -8.03 -21.10
N LYS A 123 -26.17 -6.84 -21.36
CA LYS A 123 -26.32 -6.30 -22.72
C LYS A 123 -24.96 -6.08 -23.41
N LEU A 124 -23.97 -5.61 -22.69
CA LEU A 124 -22.63 -5.41 -23.22
C LEU A 124 -21.98 -6.76 -23.60
N PHE A 125 -22.07 -7.77 -22.73
CA PHE A 125 -21.54 -9.11 -22.98
C PHE A 125 -22.23 -9.79 -24.19
N VAL A 126 -23.55 -9.64 -24.31
CA VAL A 126 -24.30 -10.13 -25.47
C VAL A 126 -23.86 -9.38 -26.75
N SER A 127 -23.71 -8.05 -26.71
CA SER A 127 -23.30 -7.26 -27.88
C SER A 127 -21.87 -7.55 -28.35
N LEU A 128 -21.01 -8.03 -27.45
CA LEU A 128 -19.63 -8.39 -27.72
C LEU A 128 -19.45 -9.89 -28.06
N ASN A 129 -20.54 -10.66 -28.17
CA ASN A 129 -20.52 -12.12 -28.38
C ASN A 129 -19.63 -12.88 -27.39
N LEU A 130 -19.60 -12.43 -26.12
CA LEU A 130 -18.77 -13.04 -25.08
C LEU A 130 -19.49 -14.16 -24.33
N TYR A 131 -20.77 -14.43 -24.63
CA TYR A 131 -21.48 -15.64 -24.24
C TYR A 131 -21.54 -16.56 -25.45
N THR A 132 -20.61 -17.50 -25.54
CA THR A 132 -20.69 -18.70 -26.38
C THR A 132 -20.81 -19.92 -25.52
#